data_ed97da96c112f70afd678ab8e103a827
#
_entry.id   ed97da96c112f70afd678ab8e103a827
#
_cell.length_a   1.000
_cell.length_b   1.000
_cell.length_c   1.000
_cell.angle_alpha   90.00
_cell.angle_beta   90.00
_cell.angle_gamma   90.00
#
_symmetry.space_group_name_H-M   'P 1'
#
loop_
_entity.id
_entity.type
_entity.pdbx_description
1 polymer ?
#
loop_
_entity_poly.entity_id
_entity_poly.type
_entity_poly.pdbx_seq_one_letter_code
_entity_poly.pdbx_strand_id
1 'polypeptide(L)'
;ISKLKLDFKGIYYFPRIAKAFKLGDAAILKELIKILAEHKIKVIKLNFFNPELTMTKGNYTTIKPTRLETLDIKKGIKYLNKFNAHNHMQGLVVRQGHLVAKETYTGTQKMLQNLKKVKNTNGILIKFPKKKQDLRADLPTIGLDTLKDCKKSNIKGIVLKSNQNIILDKKKCISFANKNKMFISIK
;
A
#
# COMPACT_ATOMS: atom_id res chain seq x y z
N ILE A 1 -21.60 6.27 -11.93
CA ILE A 1 -21.87 5.62 -13.25
C ILE A 1 -22.91 6.38 -14.03
N SER A 2 -23.88 7.08 -13.39
CA SER A 2 -25.00 7.77 -14.05
C SER A 2 -24.62 8.94 -14.99
N LYS A 3 -23.38 9.40 -15.01
CA LYS A 3 -22.87 10.49 -15.88
C LYS A 3 -22.01 10.03 -17.06
N LEU A 4 -21.75 8.73 -17.20
CA LEU A 4 -20.97 8.18 -18.31
C LEU A 4 -21.88 8.02 -19.54
N LYS A 5 -21.59 8.79 -20.59
CA LYS A 5 -22.17 8.55 -21.93
C LYS A 5 -21.36 7.43 -22.58
N LEU A 6 -21.97 6.26 -22.73
CA LEU A 6 -21.35 5.12 -23.38
C LEU A 6 -21.50 5.22 -24.90
N ASP A 7 -20.41 5.07 -25.63
CA ASP A 7 -20.42 4.81 -27.07
C ASP A 7 -20.68 3.32 -27.37
N PHE A 8 -20.72 2.92 -28.62
CA PHE A 8 -20.94 1.52 -29.03
C PHE A 8 -19.94 0.54 -28.39
N LYS A 9 -18.67 0.93 -28.27
CA LYS A 9 -17.65 0.10 -27.61
C LYS A 9 -17.88 0.03 -26.11
N GLY A 10 -18.25 1.14 -25.49
CA GLY A 10 -18.62 1.21 -24.08
C GLY A 10 -19.80 0.28 -23.76
N ILE A 11 -20.83 0.26 -24.61
CA ILE A 11 -21.99 -0.65 -24.48
C ILE A 11 -21.54 -2.11 -24.58
N TYR A 12 -20.67 -2.44 -25.53
CA TYR A 12 -20.14 -3.79 -25.73
C TYR A 12 -19.38 -4.31 -24.50
N TYR A 13 -18.51 -3.46 -23.91
CA TYR A 13 -17.71 -3.86 -22.74
C TYR A 13 -18.42 -3.70 -21.38
N PHE A 14 -19.54 -2.97 -21.35
CA PHE A 14 -20.27 -2.67 -20.12
C PHE A 14 -20.61 -3.91 -19.28
N PRO A 15 -21.13 -5.02 -19.84
CA PRO A 15 -21.46 -6.21 -19.03
C PRO A 15 -20.24 -6.81 -18.34
N ARG A 16 -19.06 -6.81 -18.99
CA ARG A 16 -17.81 -7.31 -18.41
C ARG A 16 -17.34 -6.44 -17.24
N ILE A 17 -17.38 -5.12 -17.44
CA ILE A 17 -17.00 -4.15 -16.41
C ILE A 17 -18.00 -4.20 -15.24
N ALA A 18 -19.31 -4.29 -15.51
CA ALA A 18 -20.33 -4.39 -14.47
C ALA A 18 -20.18 -5.68 -13.63
N LYS A 19 -19.79 -6.80 -14.25
CA LYS A 19 -19.47 -8.05 -13.55
C LYS A 19 -18.21 -7.87 -12.66
N ALA A 20 -17.18 -7.24 -13.21
CA ALA A 20 -15.93 -6.96 -12.46
C ALA A 20 -16.18 -5.99 -11.29
N PHE A 21 -17.05 -5.00 -11.45
CA PHE A 21 -17.42 -4.05 -10.41
C PHE A 21 -17.98 -4.74 -9.15
N LYS A 22 -18.77 -5.79 -9.30
CA LYS A 22 -19.29 -6.59 -8.17
C LYS A 22 -18.19 -7.31 -7.39
N LEU A 23 -17.01 -7.51 -8.00
CA LEU A 23 -15.86 -8.21 -7.40
C LEU A 23 -14.81 -7.25 -6.80
N GLY A 24 -15.02 -5.93 -6.95
CA GLY A 24 -14.18 -4.88 -6.38
C GLY A 24 -13.10 -4.33 -7.33
N ASP A 25 -12.41 -3.27 -6.88
CA ASP A 25 -11.51 -2.44 -7.70
C ASP A 25 -10.41 -3.24 -8.42
N ALA A 26 -9.79 -4.20 -7.75
CA ALA A 26 -8.75 -5.04 -8.37
C ALA A 26 -9.27 -5.87 -9.55
N ALA A 27 -10.54 -6.30 -9.50
CA ALA A 27 -11.16 -7.03 -10.61
C ALA A 27 -11.47 -6.10 -11.78
N ILE A 28 -11.91 -4.87 -11.51
CA ILE A 28 -12.13 -3.84 -12.54
C ILE A 28 -10.82 -3.54 -13.27
N LEU A 29 -9.75 -3.25 -12.54
CA LEU A 29 -8.44 -2.95 -13.12
C LEU A 29 -7.92 -4.12 -13.98
N LYS A 30 -8.08 -5.35 -13.49
CA LYS A 30 -7.69 -6.54 -14.24
C LYS A 30 -8.50 -6.70 -15.55
N GLU A 31 -9.80 -6.40 -15.50
CA GLU A 31 -10.66 -6.48 -16.68
C GLU A 31 -10.33 -5.39 -17.70
N LEU A 32 -10.06 -4.16 -17.24
CA LEU A 32 -9.59 -3.06 -18.10
C LEU A 32 -8.27 -3.42 -18.80
N ILE A 33 -7.32 -4.03 -18.07
CA ILE A 33 -6.05 -4.48 -18.68
C ILE A 33 -6.30 -5.52 -19.78
N LYS A 34 -7.27 -6.45 -19.61
CA LYS A 34 -7.63 -7.41 -20.64
C LYS A 34 -8.24 -6.73 -21.87
N ILE A 35 -9.17 -5.79 -21.65
CA ILE A 35 -9.80 -5.03 -22.76
C ILE A 35 -8.73 -4.27 -23.55
N LEU A 36 -7.78 -3.62 -22.87
CA LEU A 36 -6.66 -2.95 -23.53
C LEU A 36 -5.81 -3.93 -24.36
N ALA A 37 -5.54 -5.13 -23.82
CA ALA A 37 -4.78 -6.17 -24.52
C ALA A 37 -5.50 -6.68 -25.78
N GLU A 38 -6.85 -6.80 -25.77
CA GLU A 38 -7.66 -7.14 -26.95
C GLU A 38 -7.48 -6.11 -28.07
N HIS A 39 -7.23 -4.85 -27.69
CA HIS A 39 -6.91 -3.76 -28.62
C HIS A 39 -5.41 -3.62 -28.91
N LYS A 40 -4.58 -4.63 -28.59
CA LYS A 40 -3.12 -4.61 -28.78
C LYS A 40 -2.41 -3.51 -27.99
N ILE A 41 -3.05 -2.95 -26.95
CA ILE A 41 -2.46 -1.95 -26.05
C ILE A 41 -1.84 -2.67 -24.86
N LYS A 42 -0.51 -2.56 -24.73
CA LYS A 42 0.24 -3.21 -23.66
C LYS A 42 0.31 -2.30 -22.44
N VAL A 43 -0.29 -2.72 -21.33
CA VAL A 43 -0.11 -2.06 -20.02
C VAL A 43 1.23 -2.47 -19.41
N ILE A 44 2.06 -1.51 -19.07
CA ILE A 44 3.39 -1.71 -18.52
C ILE A 44 3.46 -1.20 -17.07
N LYS A 45 4.49 -1.63 -16.34
CA LYS A 45 4.69 -1.19 -14.96
C LYS A 45 5.07 0.29 -14.90
N LEU A 46 4.50 1.03 -13.96
CA LEU A 46 4.76 2.45 -13.75
C LEU A 46 6.24 2.76 -13.53
N ASN A 47 6.96 1.94 -12.80
CA ASN A 47 8.38 2.12 -12.51
C ASN A 47 9.30 1.90 -13.72
N PHE A 48 8.77 1.42 -14.84
CA PHE A 48 9.53 1.35 -16.10
C PHE A 48 9.77 2.75 -16.67
N PHE A 49 8.77 3.63 -16.60
CA PHE A 49 8.89 5.02 -17.08
C PHE A 49 9.38 5.98 -15.99
N ASN A 50 8.97 5.76 -14.77
CA ASN A 50 9.35 6.62 -13.65
C ASN A 50 9.84 5.78 -12.45
N PRO A 51 11.11 5.34 -12.47
CA PRO A 51 11.70 4.55 -11.37
C PRO A 51 11.68 5.29 -10.03
N GLU A 52 11.65 6.64 -10.06
CA GLU A 52 11.67 7.46 -8.85
C GLU A 52 10.42 7.34 -8.00
N LEU A 53 9.29 6.91 -8.57
CA LEU A 53 8.05 6.70 -7.81
C LEU A 53 8.11 5.52 -6.85
N THR A 54 9.02 4.60 -7.07
CA THR A 54 9.26 3.46 -6.18
C THR A 54 10.60 3.60 -5.47
N MET A 55 10.85 2.72 -4.50
CA MET A 55 12.11 2.71 -3.75
C MET A 55 12.70 1.30 -3.74
N THR A 56 14.01 1.24 -3.89
CA THR A 56 14.79 0.00 -3.76
C THR A 56 15.01 -0.35 -2.29
N LYS A 57 15.46 -1.58 -2.03
CA LYS A 57 15.77 -2.07 -0.67
C LYS A 57 16.75 -1.15 0.06
N GLY A 58 16.42 -0.78 1.30
CA GLY A 58 17.27 0.11 2.12
C GLY A 58 16.50 0.85 3.20
N ASN A 59 17.21 1.70 3.94
CA ASN A 59 16.64 2.67 4.88
C ASN A 59 16.84 4.08 4.33
N TYR A 60 15.79 4.86 4.31
CA TYR A 60 15.77 6.17 3.64
C TYR A 60 15.73 7.36 4.60
N THR A 61 15.77 7.08 5.88
CA THR A 61 15.73 8.07 6.96
C THR A 61 16.97 7.98 7.82
N THR A 62 17.30 9.07 8.54
CA THR A 62 18.43 9.13 9.48
C THR A 62 18.27 8.09 10.59
N ILE A 63 17.05 7.91 11.09
CA ILE A 63 16.75 6.88 12.07
C ILE A 63 16.50 5.56 11.34
N LYS A 64 17.13 4.50 11.85
CA LYS A 64 16.97 3.12 11.40
C LYS A 64 16.20 2.32 12.45
N PRO A 65 15.53 1.23 12.08
CA PRO A 65 14.88 0.36 13.04
C PRO A 65 15.91 -0.25 14.02
N THR A 66 15.59 -0.24 15.28
CA THR A 66 16.35 -0.92 16.35
C THR A 66 16.27 -2.44 16.19
N ARG A 67 17.02 -3.19 17.00
CA ARG A 67 16.96 -4.66 17.03
C ARG A 67 15.54 -5.16 17.34
N LEU A 68 14.86 -4.58 18.31
CA LEU A 68 13.49 -4.97 18.69
C LEU A 68 12.50 -4.63 17.56
N GLU A 69 12.59 -3.43 16.98
CA GLU A 69 11.77 -3.04 15.86
C GLU A 69 12.01 -3.92 14.62
N THR A 70 13.24 -4.39 14.43
CA THR A 70 13.56 -5.35 13.36
C THR A 70 12.87 -6.71 13.58
N LEU A 71 12.75 -7.16 14.83
CA LEU A 71 11.97 -8.36 15.17
C LEU A 71 10.48 -8.15 14.91
N ASP A 72 9.94 -6.99 15.26
CA ASP A 72 8.55 -6.60 14.98
C ASP A 72 8.29 -6.56 13.46
N ILE A 73 9.21 -6.01 12.69
CA ILE A 73 9.15 -6.03 11.22
C ILE A 73 9.08 -7.46 10.68
N LYS A 74 9.96 -8.36 11.15
CA LYS A 74 9.96 -9.77 10.73
C LYS A 74 8.63 -10.45 11.06
N LYS A 75 8.12 -10.28 12.28
CA LYS A 75 6.82 -10.81 12.71
C LYS A 75 5.68 -10.25 11.85
N GLY A 76 5.66 -8.94 11.63
CA GLY A 76 4.63 -8.29 10.83
C GLY A 76 4.63 -8.74 9.38
N ILE A 77 5.80 -8.92 8.76
CA ILE A 77 5.90 -9.49 7.41
C ILE A 77 5.34 -10.93 7.39
N LYS A 78 5.65 -11.75 8.41
CA LYS A 78 5.10 -13.11 8.54
C LYS A 78 3.58 -13.09 8.67
N TYR A 79 3.01 -12.20 9.49
CA TYR A 79 1.56 -12.01 9.59
C TYR A 79 0.96 -11.59 8.26
N LEU A 80 1.55 -10.57 7.62
CA LEU A 80 1.04 -10.07 6.35
C LEU A 80 1.02 -11.16 5.27
N ASN A 81 2.07 -11.96 5.16
CA ASN A 81 2.15 -13.07 4.23
C ASN A 81 1.08 -14.15 4.51
N LYS A 82 0.82 -14.46 5.79
CA LYS A 82 -0.22 -15.40 6.20
C LYS A 82 -1.62 -14.91 5.79
N PHE A 83 -1.94 -13.66 6.08
CA PHE A 83 -3.23 -13.06 5.75
C PHE A 83 -3.38 -12.77 4.25
N ASN A 84 -2.29 -12.42 3.60
CA ASN A 84 -2.26 -12.10 2.18
C ASN A 84 -2.50 -13.32 1.28
N ALA A 85 -2.36 -14.54 1.82
CA ALA A 85 -2.75 -15.75 1.11
C ALA A 85 -4.23 -15.72 0.68
N HIS A 86 -5.08 -15.03 1.45
CA HIS A 86 -6.51 -14.83 1.17
C HIS A 86 -6.83 -13.52 0.42
N ASN A 87 -5.82 -12.77 0.00
CA ASN A 87 -5.94 -11.60 -0.88
C ASN A 87 -6.71 -10.38 -0.31
N HIS A 88 -6.84 -10.25 1.02
CA HIS A 88 -7.72 -9.24 1.61
C HIS A 88 -7.01 -8.06 2.27
N MET A 89 -5.66 -8.06 2.36
CA MET A 89 -4.97 -7.09 3.17
C MET A 89 -3.66 -6.60 2.53
N GLN A 90 -3.43 -5.29 2.60
CA GLN A 90 -2.17 -4.64 2.16
C GLN A 90 -1.35 -4.11 3.33
N GLY A 91 -1.97 -3.86 4.47
CA GLY A 91 -1.35 -3.19 5.59
C GLY A 91 -1.72 -3.76 6.96
N LEU A 92 -0.78 -3.68 7.89
CA LEU A 92 -0.99 -4.01 9.29
C LEU A 92 -0.04 -3.20 10.17
N VAL A 93 -0.37 -3.13 11.46
CA VAL A 93 0.47 -2.51 12.49
C VAL A 93 0.90 -3.56 13.50
N VAL A 94 2.21 -3.61 13.75
CA VAL A 94 2.81 -4.40 14.84
C VAL A 94 3.34 -3.46 15.91
N ARG A 95 3.19 -3.87 17.16
CA ARG A 95 3.67 -3.14 18.33
C ARG A 95 4.15 -4.14 19.38
N GLN A 96 5.43 -4.07 19.78
CA GLN A 96 6.04 -4.98 20.76
C GLN A 96 5.74 -6.47 20.49
N GLY A 97 5.93 -6.90 19.25
CA GLY A 97 5.72 -8.28 18.83
C GLY A 97 4.27 -8.69 18.61
N HIS A 98 3.29 -7.82 18.85
CA HIS A 98 1.87 -8.11 18.70
C HIS A 98 1.26 -7.40 17.49
N LEU A 99 0.40 -8.11 16.77
CA LEU A 99 -0.45 -7.52 15.74
C LEU A 99 -1.56 -6.71 16.44
N VAL A 100 -1.51 -5.37 16.28
CA VAL A 100 -2.47 -4.47 16.95
C VAL A 100 -3.54 -3.90 16.02
N ALA A 101 -3.29 -3.89 14.73
CA ALA A 101 -4.28 -3.51 13.72
C ALA A 101 -4.00 -4.19 12.38
N LYS A 102 -5.04 -4.45 11.63
CA LYS A 102 -4.99 -4.93 10.25
C LYS A 102 -5.91 -4.11 9.37
N GLU A 103 -5.45 -3.84 8.15
CA GLU A 103 -6.24 -3.13 7.15
C GLU A 103 -7.45 -3.96 6.73
N THR A 104 -8.58 -3.30 6.57
CA THR A 104 -9.82 -3.86 6.04
C THR A 104 -10.16 -3.17 4.71
N TYR A 105 -11.34 -3.39 4.19
CA TYR A 105 -11.85 -2.70 2.99
C TYR A 105 -11.92 -1.16 3.16
N THR A 106 -11.91 -0.66 4.40
CA THR A 106 -11.91 0.79 4.69
C THR A 106 -10.54 1.47 4.50
N GLY A 107 -9.50 0.69 4.26
CA GLY A 107 -8.16 1.17 3.91
C GLY A 107 -7.27 1.53 5.10
N THR A 108 -6.02 1.87 4.78
CA THR A 108 -4.96 2.17 5.75
C THR A 108 -5.28 3.38 6.62
N GLN A 109 -5.86 4.44 6.03
CA GLN A 109 -6.17 5.66 6.76
C GLN A 109 -7.14 5.40 7.91
N LYS A 110 -8.24 4.71 7.64
CA LYS A 110 -9.22 4.38 8.67
C LYS A 110 -8.66 3.45 9.73
N MET A 111 -7.83 2.48 9.33
CA MET A 111 -7.11 1.62 10.27
C MET A 111 -6.25 2.44 11.25
N LEU A 112 -5.46 3.41 10.75
CA LEU A 112 -4.60 4.25 11.57
C LEU A 112 -5.41 5.18 12.49
N GLN A 113 -6.50 5.78 11.98
CA GLN A 113 -7.38 6.65 12.77
C GLN A 113 -8.06 5.91 13.93
N ASN A 114 -8.41 4.66 13.73
CA ASN A 114 -9.06 3.82 14.74
C ASN A 114 -8.05 3.17 15.72
N LEU A 115 -6.75 3.32 15.48
CA LEU A 115 -5.73 2.70 16.31
C LEU A 115 -5.64 3.40 17.69
N LYS A 116 -5.87 2.65 18.75
CA LYS A 116 -5.71 3.17 20.12
C LYS A 116 -4.26 3.59 20.37
N LYS A 117 -4.09 4.81 20.84
CA LYS A 117 -2.78 5.29 21.33
C LYS A 117 -2.45 4.58 22.62
N VAL A 118 -1.25 4.05 22.73
CA VAL A 118 -0.72 3.47 23.96
C VAL A 118 0.51 4.29 24.35
N LYS A 119 0.52 4.84 25.55
CA LYS A 119 1.66 5.62 26.07
C LYS A 119 2.92 4.75 26.06
N ASN A 120 4.05 5.37 25.76
CA ASN A 120 5.40 4.75 25.77
C ASN A 120 5.58 3.53 24.86
N THR A 121 4.70 3.33 23.88
CA THR A 121 4.85 2.25 22.90
C THR A 121 4.73 2.77 21.49
N ASN A 122 5.68 2.39 20.64
CA ASN A 122 5.70 2.74 19.25
C ASN A 122 5.26 1.55 18.38
N GLY A 123 4.45 1.83 17.36
CA GLY A 123 4.06 0.82 16.38
C GLY A 123 4.88 0.92 15.09
N ILE A 124 4.77 -0.10 14.26
CA ILE A 124 5.35 -0.15 12.92
C ILE A 124 4.23 -0.50 11.94
N LEU A 125 4.02 0.37 10.95
CA LEU A 125 3.16 0.09 9.81
C LEU A 125 3.93 -0.73 8.78
N ILE A 126 3.40 -1.89 8.40
CA ILE A 126 3.92 -2.67 7.28
C ILE A 126 2.87 -2.66 6.18
N LYS A 127 3.25 -2.20 4.98
CA LYS A 127 2.32 -2.09 3.84
C LYS A 127 2.96 -2.67 2.58
N PHE A 128 2.46 -3.83 2.16
CA PHE A 128 2.89 -4.56 0.97
C PHE A 128 1.71 -4.77 0.02
N PRO A 129 1.95 -4.99 -1.28
CA PRO A 129 0.87 -5.32 -2.19
C PRO A 129 0.21 -6.67 -1.82
N LYS A 130 -1.05 -6.82 -2.19
CA LYS A 130 -1.75 -8.11 -2.11
C LYS A 130 -1.10 -9.11 -3.05
N LYS A 131 -1.12 -10.39 -2.70
CA LYS A 131 -0.45 -11.45 -3.46
C LYS A 131 -0.90 -11.56 -4.92
N LYS A 132 -2.19 -11.31 -5.20
CA LYS A 132 -2.78 -11.38 -6.54
C LYS A 132 -3.02 -10.00 -7.18
N GLN A 133 -2.44 -8.93 -6.61
CA GLN A 133 -2.55 -7.58 -7.13
C GLN A 133 -1.76 -7.43 -8.44
N ASP A 134 -2.35 -6.80 -9.44
CA ASP A 134 -1.64 -6.51 -10.68
C ASP A 134 -0.78 -5.26 -10.50
N LEU A 135 0.52 -5.49 -10.28
CA LEU A 135 1.49 -4.42 -10.04
C LEU A 135 1.77 -3.52 -11.25
N ARG A 136 1.12 -3.76 -12.39
CA ARG A 136 1.18 -2.84 -13.54
C ARG A 136 0.30 -1.62 -13.33
N ALA A 137 -0.89 -1.82 -12.73
CA ALA A 137 -1.90 -0.79 -12.58
C ALA A 137 -2.24 -0.45 -11.13
N ASP A 138 -1.96 -1.35 -10.18
CA ASP A 138 -2.36 -1.19 -8.80
C ASP A 138 -1.17 -1.44 -7.86
N LEU A 139 -0.57 -0.36 -7.36
CA LEU A 139 0.50 -0.41 -6.36
C LEU A 139 0.04 0.27 -5.06
N PRO A 140 0.28 -0.35 -3.91
CA PRO A 140 0.01 0.29 -2.63
C PRO A 140 0.78 1.61 -2.53
N THR A 141 0.04 2.67 -2.26
CA THR A 141 0.60 4.02 -2.23
C THR A 141 0.60 4.57 -0.81
N ILE A 142 1.64 5.31 -0.46
CA ILE A 142 1.72 6.18 0.72
C ILE A 142 2.12 7.59 0.31
N GLY A 143 1.79 8.55 1.14
CA GLY A 143 2.16 9.96 1.00
C GLY A 143 2.30 10.64 2.34
N LEU A 144 2.47 11.96 2.32
CA LEU A 144 2.66 12.75 3.53
C LEU A 144 1.53 12.58 4.55
N ASP A 145 0.28 12.43 4.08
CA ASP A 145 -0.87 12.25 4.99
C ASP A 145 -0.83 10.91 5.71
N THR A 146 -0.36 9.84 5.04
CA THR A 146 -0.12 8.55 5.71
C THR A 146 0.92 8.70 6.84
N LEU A 147 2.00 9.46 6.61
CA LEU A 147 3.01 9.70 7.65
C LEU A 147 2.46 10.55 8.81
N LYS A 148 1.62 11.56 8.51
CA LYS A 148 0.94 12.36 9.55
C LYS A 148 0.03 11.48 10.41
N ASP A 149 -0.76 10.60 9.78
CA ASP A 149 -1.63 9.66 10.49
C ASP A 149 -0.83 8.66 11.31
N CYS A 150 0.28 8.15 10.78
CA CYS A 150 1.24 7.33 11.52
C CYS A 150 1.75 8.04 12.78
N LYS A 151 2.21 9.29 12.65
CA LYS A 151 2.66 10.09 13.80
C LYS A 151 1.55 10.26 14.84
N LYS A 152 0.33 10.62 14.41
CA LYS A 152 -0.83 10.77 15.30
C LYS A 152 -1.16 9.49 16.07
N SER A 153 -0.83 8.32 15.51
CA SER A 153 -1.14 6.99 16.07
C SER A 153 0.05 6.31 16.76
N ASN A 154 1.10 7.08 17.11
CA ASN A 154 2.35 6.55 17.70
C ASN A 154 2.99 5.44 16.84
N ILE A 155 2.99 5.59 15.53
CA ILE A 155 3.73 4.74 14.61
C ILE A 155 5.09 5.39 14.34
N LYS A 156 6.17 4.74 14.74
CA LYS A 156 7.55 5.21 14.59
C LYS A 156 8.18 4.77 13.26
N GLY A 157 7.67 3.74 12.63
CA GLY A 157 8.26 3.21 11.42
C GLY A 157 7.24 2.78 10.36
N ILE A 158 7.64 2.94 9.10
CA ILE A 158 6.90 2.45 7.94
C ILE A 158 7.80 1.50 7.18
N VAL A 159 7.28 0.32 6.86
CA VAL A 159 7.97 -0.71 6.09
C VAL A 159 7.20 -1.00 4.81
N LEU A 160 7.88 -0.85 3.68
CA LEU A 160 7.32 -1.05 2.35
C LEU A 160 8.08 -2.14 1.59
N LYS A 161 7.51 -2.64 0.51
CA LYS A 161 8.14 -3.63 -0.36
C LYS A 161 8.90 -2.98 -1.51
N SER A 162 10.12 -3.44 -1.74
CA SER A 162 11.01 -2.92 -2.78
C SER A 162 10.35 -2.96 -4.16
N ASN A 163 10.39 -1.83 -4.86
CA ASN A 163 9.85 -1.64 -6.21
C ASN A 163 8.36 -1.99 -6.40
N GLN A 164 7.62 -2.13 -5.28
CA GLN A 164 6.21 -2.55 -5.29
C GLN A 164 5.29 -1.63 -4.49
N ASN A 165 5.80 -0.50 -4.01
CA ASN A 165 5.03 0.55 -3.37
C ASN A 165 5.37 1.90 -4.01
N ILE A 166 4.36 2.76 -4.11
CA ILE A 166 4.53 4.16 -4.52
C ILE A 166 4.68 5.04 -3.28
N ILE A 167 5.63 5.97 -3.33
CA ILE A 167 5.74 7.06 -2.35
C ILE A 167 5.57 8.38 -3.07
N LEU A 168 4.44 9.03 -2.83
CA LEU A 168 4.16 10.36 -3.35
C LEU A 168 5.01 11.40 -2.62
N ASP A 169 5.55 12.38 -3.35
CA ASP A 169 6.41 13.42 -2.78
C ASP A 169 7.52 12.85 -1.88
N LYS A 170 8.29 11.88 -2.37
CA LYS A 170 9.32 11.14 -1.63
C LYS A 170 10.19 12.04 -0.74
N LYS A 171 10.71 13.14 -1.29
CA LYS A 171 11.57 14.09 -0.54
C LYS A 171 10.83 14.68 0.66
N LYS A 172 9.58 15.10 0.50
CA LYS A 172 8.75 15.62 1.60
C LYS A 172 8.45 14.55 2.65
N CYS A 173 8.17 13.31 2.21
CA CYS A 173 7.93 12.19 3.12
C CYS A 173 9.18 11.87 3.96
N ILE A 174 10.35 11.79 3.36
CA ILE A 174 11.62 11.54 4.07
C ILE A 174 11.93 12.67 5.04
N SER A 175 11.80 13.93 4.61
CA SER A 175 12.03 15.12 5.45
C SER A 175 11.08 15.10 6.67
N PHE A 176 9.79 14.85 6.45
CA PHE A 176 8.83 14.73 7.54
C PHE A 176 9.17 13.60 8.50
N ALA A 177 9.53 12.42 7.99
CA ALA A 177 9.92 11.28 8.80
C ALA A 177 11.15 11.59 9.67
N ASN A 178 12.19 12.19 9.09
CA ASN A 178 13.39 12.62 9.82
C ASN A 178 13.07 13.63 10.94
N LYS A 179 12.30 14.68 10.63
CA LYS A 179 11.87 15.71 11.60
C LYS A 179 11.08 15.11 12.76
N ASN A 180 10.35 14.03 12.53
CA ASN A 180 9.49 13.38 13.53
C ASN A 180 10.11 12.09 14.12
N LYS A 181 11.41 11.86 13.92
CA LYS A 181 12.13 10.68 14.43
C LYS A 181 11.46 9.36 14.03
N MET A 182 10.93 9.32 12.79
CA MET A 182 10.35 8.12 12.18
C MET A 182 11.33 7.49 11.21
N PHE A 183 11.24 6.17 11.00
CA PHE A 183 12.00 5.51 9.95
C PHE A 183 11.11 5.08 8.77
N ILE A 184 11.70 5.06 7.56
CA ILE A 184 11.15 4.44 6.36
C ILE A 184 12.14 3.38 5.89
N SER A 185 11.73 2.11 5.95
CA SER A 185 12.55 0.96 5.59
C SER A 185 11.89 0.17 4.46
N ILE A 186 12.68 -0.16 3.46
CA ILE A 186 12.24 -0.89 2.27
C ILE A 186 12.84 -2.31 2.31
N LYS A 187 12.00 -3.33 2.16
CA LYS A 187 12.36 -4.76 2.26
C LYS A 187 12.10 -5.50 0.94
#